data_24a4e16911003b7d2afd42e4365459f8
#
_entry.id   24a4e16911003b7d2afd42e4365459f8
#
_cell.length_a   1.000
_cell.length_b   1.000
_cell.length_c   1.000
_cell.angle_alpha   90.00
_cell.angle_beta   90.00
_cell.angle_gamma   90.00
#
_symmetry.space_group_name_H-M   'P 1'
#
loop_
_entity.id
_entity.type
_entity.pdbx_description
1 polymer ?
#
loop_
_entity_poly.entity_id
_entity_poly.type
_entity_poly.pdbx_seq_one_letter_code
_entity_poly.pdbx_strand_id
1 'polypeptide(L)'
;VYPFVRSYDWYLKAPEERARIMAEHGRNGFAQYPDVKGSTLSAFGFSDYEWVLAFEADSLDRLEGVMHAQRYTEARLYVREDTPFFTGPRVSLGEWAERQPRA
;
A
#
# COMPACT_ATOMS: atom_id res chain seq x y z
N VAL A 1 -4.86 4.64 2.82
CA VAL A 1 -3.43 4.97 2.97
C VAL A 1 -2.87 4.24 4.17
N TYR A 2 -1.73 3.63 4.01
CA TYR A 2 -1.04 3.01 5.13
C TYR A 2 0.47 2.97 4.88
N PRO A 3 1.29 3.04 5.94
CA PRO A 3 2.71 2.83 5.84
C PRO A 3 3.05 1.34 5.89
N PHE A 4 4.23 0.97 5.40
CA PHE A 4 4.76 -0.36 5.67
C PHE A 4 6.28 -0.38 5.78
N VAL A 5 6.75 -1.40 6.48
CA VAL A 5 8.17 -1.66 6.71
C VAL A 5 8.43 -3.10 6.28
N ARG A 6 9.45 -3.31 5.47
CA ARG A 6 9.87 -4.64 5.03
C ARG A 6 10.52 -5.42 6.16
N SER A 7 10.53 -6.74 6.04
CA SER A 7 11.34 -7.58 6.90
C SER A 7 12.84 -7.28 6.73
N TYR A 8 13.63 -7.59 7.73
CA TYR A 8 15.07 -7.28 7.72
C TYR A 8 15.83 -7.96 6.59
N ASP A 9 15.40 -9.13 6.16
CA ASP A 9 16.05 -9.90 5.10
C ASP A 9 15.64 -9.47 3.68
N TRP A 10 14.60 -8.66 3.54
CA TRP A 10 14.08 -8.29 2.22
C TRP A 10 15.14 -7.66 1.32
N TYR A 11 15.83 -6.64 1.81
CA TYR A 11 16.82 -5.91 1.00
C TYR A 11 18.12 -6.68 0.80
N LEU A 12 18.31 -7.75 1.57
CA LEU A 12 19.48 -8.63 1.44
C LEU A 12 19.27 -9.73 0.40
N LYS A 13 18.04 -9.90 -0.10
CA LYS A 13 17.75 -10.83 -1.18
C LYS A 13 18.33 -10.33 -2.50
N ALA A 14 18.65 -11.25 -3.39
CA ALA A 14 19.05 -10.90 -4.76
C ALA A 14 17.94 -10.11 -5.45
N PRO A 15 18.27 -9.08 -6.26
CA PRO A 15 17.26 -8.29 -6.96
C PRO A 15 16.29 -9.13 -7.80
N GLU A 16 16.77 -10.21 -8.42
CA GLU A 16 15.95 -11.11 -9.24
C GLU A 16 14.89 -11.83 -8.40
N GLU A 17 15.25 -12.22 -7.18
CA GLU A 17 14.34 -12.87 -6.25
C GLU A 17 13.26 -11.91 -5.77
N ARG A 18 13.62 -10.68 -5.44
CA ARG A 18 12.64 -9.65 -5.08
C ARG A 18 11.68 -9.37 -6.24
N ALA A 19 12.21 -9.30 -7.46
CA ALA A 19 11.39 -9.07 -8.65
C ALA A 19 10.39 -10.20 -8.87
N ARG A 20 10.81 -11.46 -8.68
CA ARG A 20 9.93 -12.63 -8.77
C ARG A 20 8.78 -12.55 -7.77
N ILE A 21 9.09 -12.26 -6.52
CA ILE A 21 8.12 -12.15 -5.44
C ILE A 21 7.12 -11.03 -5.74
N MET A 22 7.61 -9.86 -6.17
CA MET A 22 6.74 -8.72 -6.49
C MET A 22 5.91 -8.95 -7.74
N ALA A 23 6.39 -9.72 -8.72
CA ALA A 23 5.62 -10.07 -9.90
C ALA A 23 4.41 -10.96 -9.53
N GLU A 24 4.60 -11.94 -8.65
CA GLU A 24 3.51 -12.74 -8.10
C GLU A 24 2.50 -11.87 -7.35
N HIS A 25 2.99 -11.00 -6.48
CA HIS A 25 2.18 -10.07 -5.72
C HIS A 25 1.31 -9.19 -6.63
N GLY A 26 1.88 -8.64 -7.70
CA GLY A 26 1.15 -7.85 -8.67
C GLY A 26 0.08 -8.65 -9.40
N ARG A 27 0.43 -9.84 -9.90
CA ARG A 27 -0.52 -10.71 -10.61
C ARG A 27 -1.70 -11.12 -9.74
N ASN A 28 -1.44 -11.61 -8.55
CA ASN A 28 -2.48 -12.14 -7.67
C ASN A 28 -3.26 -11.03 -6.97
N GLY A 29 -2.60 -9.93 -6.66
CA GLY A 29 -3.25 -8.80 -5.98
C GLY A 29 -4.13 -7.99 -6.91
N PHE A 30 -3.67 -7.71 -8.13
CA PHE A 30 -4.35 -6.78 -9.03
C PHE A 30 -5.07 -7.42 -10.22
N ALA A 31 -4.86 -8.71 -10.50
CA ALA A 31 -5.51 -9.38 -11.63
C ALA A 31 -7.04 -9.30 -11.56
N GLN A 32 -7.60 -9.42 -10.37
CA GLN A 32 -9.04 -9.34 -10.12
C GLN A 32 -9.51 -7.93 -9.76
N TYR A 33 -8.58 -6.98 -9.61
CA TYR A 33 -8.85 -5.60 -9.18
C TYR A 33 -8.16 -4.58 -10.08
N PRO A 34 -8.36 -4.64 -11.40
CA PRO A 34 -7.69 -3.72 -12.33
C PRO A 34 -8.15 -2.27 -12.18
N ASP A 35 -9.29 -2.05 -11.56
CA ASP A 35 -9.88 -0.74 -11.27
C ASP A 35 -9.24 -0.06 -10.04
N VAL A 36 -8.55 -0.80 -9.19
CA VAL A 36 -7.90 -0.24 -7.99
C VAL A 36 -6.56 0.35 -8.37
N LYS A 37 -6.36 1.61 -8.02
CA LYS A 37 -5.10 2.31 -8.24
C LYS A 37 -4.25 2.24 -6.99
N GLY A 38 -2.99 1.83 -7.14
CA GLY A 38 -2.02 1.81 -6.07
C GLY A 38 -0.89 2.80 -6.35
N SER A 39 -0.54 3.59 -5.35
CA SER A 39 0.60 4.51 -5.40
C SER A 39 1.51 4.22 -4.22
N THR A 40 2.77 3.92 -4.50
CA THR A 40 3.77 3.63 -3.48
C THR A 40 4.82 4.72 -3.45
N LEU A 41 5.00 5.32 -2.27
CA LEU A 41 5.93 6.42 -2.07
C LEU A 41 7.03 5.99 -1.10
N SER A 42 8.28 6.33 -1.43
CA SER A 42 9.40 6.11 -0.53
C SER A 42 9.35 7.11 0.63
N ALA A 43 9.52 6.60 1.85
CA ALA A 43 9.54 7.43 3.06
C ALA A 43 10.82 7.21 3.89
N PHE A 44 11.82 6.58 3.30
CA PHE A 44 13.11 6.36 3.96
C PHE A 44 13.76 7.68 4.39
N GLY A 45 14.09 7.76 5.67
CA GLY A 45 14.74 8.95 6.22
C GLY A 45 13.82 10.14 6.49
N PHE A 46 12.54 10.05 6.07
CA PHE A 46 11.55 11.11 6.28
C PHE A 46 10.54 10.78 7.38
N SER A 47 10.41 9.50 7.72
CA SER A 47 9.50 9.03 8.76
C SER A 47 10.05 7.75 9.38
N ASP A 48 9.31 7.23 10.36
CA ASP A 48 9.63 5.94 11.00
C ASP A 48 9.34 4.75 10.09
N TYR A 49 8.75 4.98 8.92
CA TYR A 49 8.37 3.95 7.97
C TYR A 49 9.22 4.03 6.71
N GLU A 50 9.32 2.91 5.99
CA GLU A 50 10.07 2.84 4.73
C GLU A 50 9.24 3.28 3.54
N TRP A 51 7.94 2.94 3.55
CA TRP A 51 7.03 3.16 2.44
C TRP A 51 5.68 3.67 2.92
N VAL A 52 5.04 4.48 2.10
CA VAL A 52 3.64 4.85 2.26
C VAL A 52 2.90 4.42 1.01
N LEU A 53 1.82 3.68 1.20
CA LEU A 53 1.01 3.14 0.11
C LEU A 53 -0.39 3.73 0.16
N ALA A 54 -0.87 4.21 -0.98
CA ALA A 54 -2.22 4.71 -1.15
C ALA A 54 -2.96 3.86 -2.18
N PHE A 55 -4.11 3.31 -1.81
CA PHE A 55 -5.03 2.69 -2.73
C PHE A 55 -6.26 3.56 -2.93
N GLU A 56 -6.73 3.63 -4.17
CA GLU A 56 -7.95 4.32 -4.56
C GLU A 56 -8.86 3.38 -5.33
N ALA A 57 -10.15 3.37 -4.98
CA ALA A 57 -11.18 2.59 -5.67
C ALA A 57 -12.53 3.27 -5.50
N ASP A 58 -13.52 2.83 -6.30
CA ASP A 58 -14.87 3.41 -6.27
C ASP A 58 -15.68 2.97 -5.05
N SER A 59 -15.27 1.90 -4.37
CA SER A 59 -15.98 1.39 -3.19
C SER A 59 -15.02 0.76 -2.20
N LEU A 60 -15.45 0.67 -0.94
CA LEU A 60 -14.70 0.01 0.12
C LEU A 60 -14.54 -1.50 -0.13
N ASP A 61 -15.53 -2.13 -0.75
CA ASP A 61 -15.47 -3.54 -1.11
C ASP A 61 -14.28 -3.86 -2.00
N ARG A 62 -13.98 -2.96 -2.95
CA ARG A 62 -12.86 -3.14 -3.86
C ARG A 62 -11.52 -2.95 -3.14
N LEU A 63 -11.45 -2.01 -2.21
CA LEU A 63 -10.27 -1.82 -1.37
C LEU A 63 -10.03 -3.04 -0.48
N GLU A 64 -11.06 -3.52 0.19
CA GLU A 64 -10.94 -4.72 1.03
C GLU A 64 -10.53 -5.93 0.20
N GLY A 65 -11.14 -6.10 -0.96
CA GLY A 65 -10.84 -7.22 -1.85
C GLY A 65 -9.38 -7.28 -2.26
N VAL A 66 -8.81 -6.18 -2.72
CA VAL A 66 -7.39 -6.14 -3.11
C VAL A 66 -6.47 -6.39 -1.92
N MET A 67 -6.79 -5.84 -0.76
CA MET A 67 -6.01 -6.07 0.45
C MET A 67 -6.03 -7.54 0.87
N HIS A 68 -7.19 -8.20 0.75
CA HIS A 68 -7.33 -9.62 1.00
C HIS A 68 -6.49 -10.45 0.03
N ALA A 69 -6.63 -10.18 -1.27
CA ALA A 69 -5.92 -10.93 -2.31
C ALA A 69 -4.40 -10.88 -2.11
N GLN A 70 -3.86 -9.73 -1.71
CA GLN A 70 -2.43 -9.56 -1.49
C GLN A 70 -1.89 -10.34 -0.28
N ARG A 71 -2.73 -10.75 0.65
CA ARG A 71 -2.31 -11.54 1.80
C ARG A 71 -1.99 -12.99 1.47
N TYR A 72 -2.38 -13.47 0.31
CA TYR A 72 -2.13 -14.83 -0.14
C TYR A 72 -0.91 -14.93 -1.08
N THR A 73 -0.05 -13.92 -1.05
CA THR A 73 1.18 -13.90 -1.85
C THR A 73 2.41 -14.00 -0.96
N GLU A 74 3.52 -14.50 -1.53
CA GLU A 74 4.77 -14.65 -0.81
C GLU A 74 5.30 -13.30 -0.27
N ALA A 75 5.01 -12.20 -0.96
CA ALA A 75 5.43 -10.86 -0.52
C ALA A 75 4.98 -10.53 0.90
N ARG A 76 3.88 -11.13 1.37
CA ARG A 76 3.38 -10.92 2.74
C ARG A 76 4.38 -11.35 3.81
N LEU A 77 5.21 -12.35 3.54
CA LEU A 77 6.24 -12.81 4.47
C LEU A 77 7.30 -11.74 4.76
N TYR A 78 7.44 -10.77 3.89
CA TYR A 78 8.49 -9.75 3.94
C TYR A 78 7.95 -8.37 4.35
N VAL A 79 6.81 -8.33 5.01
CA VAL A 79 6.26 -7.13 5.63
C VAL A 79 6.29 -7.31 7.14
N ARG A 80 7.07 -6.48 7.81
CA ARG A 80 7.22 -6.51 9.27
C ARG A 80 6.14 -5.71 9.97
N GLU A 81 5.73 -4.60 9.35
CA GLU A 81 4.74 -3.67 9.89
C GLU A 81 4.00 -3.00 8.74
N ASP A 82 2.68 -2.86 8.87
CA ASP A 82 1.82 -2.24 7.88
C ASP A 82 0.61 -1.50 8.50
N THR A 83 0.83 -0.86 9.63
CA THR A 83 -0.17 -0.04 10.34
C THR A 83 0.42 1.31 10.71
N PRO A 84 -0.41 2.34 10.94
CA PRO A 84 -1.88 2.39 10.95
C PRO A 84 -2.49 2.54 9.55
N PHE A 85 -3.78 2.19 9.42
CA PHE A 85 -4.57 2.38 8.20
C PHE A 85 -5.42 3.64 8.32
N PHE A 86 -5.46 4.43 7.24
CA PHE A 86 -6.31 5.63 7.13
C PHE A 86 -7.20 5.47 5.92
N THR A 87 -8.51 5.52 6.12
CA THR A 87 -9.50 5.36 5.05
C THR A 87 -10.46 6.55 5.05
N GLY A 88 -10.75 7.05 3.87
CA GLY A 88 -11.69 8.16 3.69
C GLY A 88 -11.99 8.40 2.23
N PRO A 89 -12.99 9.24 1.92
CA PRO A 89 -13.29 9.59 0.54
C PRO A 89 -12.22 10.48 -0.06
N ARG A 90 -12.00 10.35 -1.37
CA ARG A 90 -11.15 11.28 -2.10
C ARG A 90 -11.86 12.62 -2.23
N VAL A 91 -11.15 13.69 -1.90
CA VAL A 91 -11.64 15.06 -2.03
C VAL A 91 -10.55 15.94 -2.66
N SER A 92 -10.94 17.07 -3.22
CA SER A 92 -9.96 18.05 -3.69
C SER A 92 -9.22 18.68 -2.52
N LEU A 93 -8.05 19.22 -2.77
CA LEU A 93 -7.27 19.92 -1.75
C LEU A 93 -8.06 21.10 -1.18
N GLY A 94 -8.78 21.85 -2.03
CA GLY A 94 -9.62 22.97 -1.59
C GLY A 94 -10.73 22.53 -0.65
N GLU A 95 -11.45 21.46 -1.02
CA GLU A 95 -12.51 20.89 -0.18
C GLU A 95 -11.96 20.37 1.15
N TRP A 96 -10.82 19.70 1.11
CA TRP A 96 -10.15 19.23 2.33
C TRP A 96 -9.81 20.42 3.25
N ALA A 97 -9.24 21.51 2.69
CA ALA A 97 -8.87 22.68 3.46
C ALA A 97 -10.09 23.34 4.11
N GLU A 98 -11.22 23.41 3.40
CA GLU A 98 -12.47 23.97 3.93
C GLU A 98 -13.04 23.17 5.10
N ARG A 99 -12.78 21.87 5.13
CA ARG A 99 -13.26 20.96 6.19
C ARG A 99 -12.41 20.99 7.46
N GLN A 100 -11.24 21.62 7.41
CA GLN A 100 -10.36 21.67 8.57
C GLN A 100 -10.91 22.62 9.64
N PRO A 101 -10.68 22.30 10.94
CA PRO A 101 -11.05 23.21 12.01
C PRO A 101 -10.34 24.56 11.85
N ARG A 102 -11.06 25.61 12.11
CA ARG A 102 -10.47 26.97 12.13
C ARG A 102 -10.01 27.31 13.52
N ALA A 103 -8.86 27.96 13.60
CA ALA A 103 -8.33 28.46 14.87
C ALA A 103 -9.17 29.59 15.44
#